data_7302189771684573f6020a0ee158d8e2
#
_entry.id   7302189771684573f6020a0ee158d8e2
#
_cell.length_a   1.000
_cell.length_b   1.000
_cell.length_c   1.000
_cell.angle_alpha   90.00
_cell.angle_beta   90.00
_cell.angle_gamma   90.00
#
_symmetry.space_group_name_H-M   'P 1'
#
loop_
_entity.id
_entity.type
_entity.pdbx_description
1 polymer ?
#
loop_
_entity_poly.entity_id
_entity_poly.type
_entity_poly.pdbx_seq_one_letter_code
_entity_poly.pdbx_strand_id
1 'polypeptide(L)'
;TPWGETEIRGPVHLFRERLLMRLFEPLLSDGRVLDAGCGSGSLAFELAKCGFRVDALEHSSEFVTMVRHKISRYGNESRINVQQGSVTRLPFDDAVFDGAVCGEVIEHVKPGDGGDVGAIAELARVLKPGAPCVASVPLNQKLWDDADAWAGHVKRYGREEFADLFRQAGFDIQSVRVWGFPLGRIYHSVLFGPWLRRTASMTPEQREGRRDTRAARNPVLVGAVAGALRFDELFARWPWGRGVILAATRR
;
A
#
# COMPACT_ATOMS: atom_id res chain seq x y z
N THR A 1 -1.37 -8.75 -14.57
CA THR A 1 -0.37 -8.43 -13.54
C THR A 1 0.26 -9.71 -12.99
N PRO A 2 1.47 -9.68 -12.36
CA PRO A 2 2.05 -10.84 -11.71
C PRO A 2 1.12 -11.49 -10.67
N TRP A 3 0.21 -10.71 -10.11
CA TRP A 3 -0.77 -11.14 -9.10
C TRP A 3 -2.04 -11.78 -9.67
N GLY A 4 -2.22 -11.81 -11.00
CA GLY A 4 -3.43 -12.24 -11.68
C GLY A 4 -4.51 -11.16 -11.73
N GLU A 5 -5.66 -11.52 -12.28
CA GLU A 5 -6.82 -10.62 -12.39
C GLU A 5 -7.70 -10.64 -11.13
N THR A 6 -7.52 -11.65 -10.28
CA THR A 6 -8.28 -11.77 -9.04
C THR A 6 -7.46 -11.31 -7.86
N GLU A 7 -8.10 -10.50 -7.03
CA GLU A 7 -7.52 -9.99 -5.80
C GLU A 7 -7.25 -11.12 -4.79
N ILE A 8 -5.97 -11.39 -4.53
CA ILE A 8 -5.57 -12.23 -3.40
C ILE A 8 -5.20 -11.31 -2.25
N ARG A 9 -6.14 -11.02 -1.38
CA ARG A 9 -5.90 -10.34 -0.11
C ARG A 9 -5.25 -11.32 0.88
N GLY A 10 -3.93 -11.46 0.79
CA GLY A 10 -3.20 -12.23 1.81
C GLY A 10 -3.24 -11.54 3.19
N PRO A 11 -2.93 -12.30 4.27
CA PRO A 11 -3.04 -11.78 5.64
C PRO A 11 -2.10 -10.60 5.93
N VAL A 12 -0.92 -10.58 5.31
CA VAL A 12 0.03 -9.46 5.44
C VAL A 12 -0.51 -8.20 4.77
N HIS A 13 -1.13 -8.34 3.59
CA HIS A 13 -1.78 -7.24 2.90
C HIS A 13 -2.93 -6.65 3.74
N LEU A 14 -3.82 -7.50 4.24
CA LEU A 14 -4.92 -7.08 5.11
C LEU A 14 -4.42 -6.41 6.41
N PHE A 15 -3.37 -6.97 7.03
CA PHE A 15 -2.77 -6.38 8.22
C PHE A 15 -2.21 -4.98 7.93
N ARG A 16 -1.48 -4.80 6.82
CA ARG A 16 -0.90 -3.52 6.41
C ARG A 16 -1.97 -2.48 6.09
N GLU A 17 -3.02 -2.84 5.36
CA GLU A 17 -4.14 -1.93 5.10
C GLU A 17 -4.79 -1.45 6.41
N ARG A 18 -5.04 -2.36 7.35
CA ARG A 18 -5.57 -2.01 8.66
C ARG A 18 -4.62 -1.09 9.44
N LEU A 19 -3.31 -1.26 9.27
CA LEU A 19 -2.32 -0.40 9.90
C LEU A 19 -2.32 1.00 9.26
N LEU A 20 -2.40 1.10 7.92
CA LEU A 20 -2.55 2.37 7.20
C LEU A 20 -3.80 3.11 7.67
N MET A 21 -4.96 2.44 7.69
CA MET A 21 -6.22 3.03 8.14
C MET A 21 -6.15 3.53 9.59
N ARG A 22 -5.63 2.73 10.52
CA ARG A 22 -5.49 3.12 11.94
C ARG A 22 -4.57 4.32 12.16
N LEU A 23 -3.61 4.56 11.26
CA LEU A 23 -2.76 5.74 11.32
C LEU A 23 -3.43 6.95 10.65
N PHE A 24 -4.26 6.72 9.63
CA PHE A 24 -4.88 7.79 8.85
C PHE A 24 -6.17 8.33 9.48
N GLU A 25 -7.11 7.45 9.88
CA GLU A 25 -8.42 7.84 10.41
C GLU A 25 -8.39 8.87 11.56
N PRO A 26 -7.44 8.79 12.53
CA PRO A 26 -7.39 9.76 13.62
C PRO A 26 -6.91 11.15 13.19
N LEU A 27 -6.34 11.27 11.99
CA LEU A 27 -5.75 12.52 11.49
C LEU A 27 -6.72 13.33 10.65
N LEU A 28 -7.81 12.70 10.17
CA LEU A 28 -8.78 13.35 9.30
C LEU A 28 -10.17 12.74 9.53
N SER A 29 -11.18 13.55 9.80
CA SER A 29 -12.55 13.08 10.11
C SER A 29 -13.44 12.95 8.87
N ASP A 30 -13.20 13.76 7.84
CA ASP A 30 -13.93 13.79 6.57
C ASP A 30 -13.08 14.45 5.47
N GLY A 31 -13.55 14.47 4.24
CA GLY A 31 -12.90 15.19 3.17
C GLY A 31 -12.66 14.37 1.91
N ARG A 32 -11.86 14.96 1.01
CA ARG A 32 -11.42 14.38 -0.25
C ARG A 32 -10.02 13.79 -0.10
N VAL A 33 -9.89 12.50 -0.28
CA VAL A 33 -8.66 11.74 0.00
C VAL A 33 -8.13 11.11 -1.30
N LEU A 34 -6.82 11.19 -1.50
CA LEU A 34 -6.12 10.48 -2.56
C LEU A 34 -5.65 9.09 -2.07
N ASP A 35 -6.03 8.03 -2.79
CA ASP A 35 -5.39 6.71 -2.71
C ASP A 35 -4.40 6.59 -3.87
N ALA A 36 -3.13 6.89 -3.61
CA ALA A 36 -2.07 6.96 -4.62
C ALA A 36 -1.46 5.58 -4.87
N GLY A 37 -1.82 4.97 -6.01
CA GLY A 37 -1.46 3.59 -6.34
C GLY A 37 -2.41 2.59 -5.67
N CYS A 38 -3.69 2.73 -5.95
CA CYS A 38 -4.75 1.99 -5.27
C CYS A 38 -4.76 0.47 -5.55
N GLY A 39 -4.02 0.00 -6.56
CA GLY A 39 -4.04 -1.39 -6.98
C GLY A 39 -5.46 -1.89 -7.26
N SER A 40 -5.86 -2.94 -6.55
CA SER A 40 -7.22 -3.51 -6.66
C SER A 40 -8.32 -2.68 -5.98
N GLY A 41 -7.98 -1.52 -5.39
CA GLY A 41 -8.91 -0.57 -4.77
C GLY A 41 -9.31 -0.90 -3.35
N SER A 42 -8.72 -1.91 -2.71
CA SER A 42 -9.18 -2.34 -1.39
C SER A 42 -9.12 -1.24 -0.34
N LEU A 43 -8.04 -0.44 -0.32
CA LEU A 43 -7.89 0.68 0.60
C LEU A 43 -8.87 1.82 0.28
N ALA A 44 -9.10 2.11 -1.02
CA ALA A 44 -10.09 3.09 -1.46
C ALA A 44 -11.50 2.75 -0.93
N PHE A 45 -11.90 1.47 -0.96
CA PHE A 45 -13.20 1.04 -0.42
C PHE A 45 -13.27 1.16 1.10
N GLU A 46 -12.18 0.88 1.84
CA GLU A 46 -12.16 1.08 3.31
C GLU A 46 -12.26 2.58 3.65
N LEU A 47 -11.53 3.45 2.96
CA LEU A 47 -11.64 4.91 3.11
C LEU A 47 -13.07 5.40 2.83
N ALA A 48 -13.71 4.91 1.76
CA ALA A 48 -15.09 5.29 1.43
C ALA A 48 -16.10 4.84 2.50
N LYS A 49 -15.91 3.67 3.13
CA LYS A 49 -16.71 3.21 4.27
C LYS A 49 -16.59 4.12 5.49
N CYS A 50 -15.41 4.73 5.70
CA CYS A 50 -15.18 5.73 6.75
C CYS A 50 -15.78 7.09 6.42
N GLY A 51 -16.42 7.26 5.25
CA GLY A 51 -17.12 8.49 4.88
C GLY A 51 -16.36 9.41 3.93
N PHE A 52 -15.10 9.11 3.61
CA PHE A 52 -14.30 9.93 2.70
C PHE A 52 -14.80 9.88 1.25
N ARG A 53 -14.55 10.95 0.50
CA ARG A 53 -14.58 10.97 -0.96
C ARG A 53 -13.20 10.61 -1.45
N VAL A 54 -13.07 9.55 -2.23
CA VAL A 54 -11.79 8.96 -2.60
C VAL A 54 -11.53 9.14 -4.10
N ASP A 55 -10.44 9.79 -4.44
CA ASP A 55 -9.85 9.68 -5.76
C ASP A 55 -8.74 8.63 -5.70
N ALA A 56 -8.94 7.55 -6.44
CA ALA A 56 -8.02 6.43 -6.53
C ALA A 56 -7.21 6.55 -7.82
N LEU A 57 -5.90 6.55 -7.73
CA LEU A 57 -5.02 6.57 -8.89
C LEU A 57 -4.30 5.22 -9.02
N GLU A 58 -4.23 4.69 -10.23
CA GLU A 58 -3.53 3.45 -10.51
C GLU A 58 -2.85 3.50 -11.88
N HIS A 59 -1.65 2.93 -11.97
CA HIS A 59 -0.88 2.91 -13.22
C HIS A 59 -1.38 1.83 -14.20
N SER A 60 -1.77 0.66 -13.69
CA SER A 60 -2.24 -0.47 -14.50
C SER A 60 -3.70 -0.25 -14.96
N SER A 61 -3.91 -0.27 -16.27
CA SER A 61 -5.25 -0.20 -16.89
C SER A 61 -6.16 -1.35 -16.47
N GLU A 62 -5.57 -2.54 -16.21
CA GLU A 62 -6.28 -3.73 -15.77
C GLU A 62 -6.85 -3.52 -14.35
N PHE A 63 -6.04 -2.99 -13.44
CA PHE A 63 -6.53 -2.67 -12.10
C PHE A 63 -7.56 -1.53 -12.11
N VAL A 64 -7.36 -0.50 -12.92
CA VAL A 64 -8.37 0.57 -13.09
C VAL A 64 -9.71 -0.01 -13.54
N THR A 65 -9.71 -0.91 -14.53
CA THR A 65 -10.90 -1.59 -15.02
C THR A 65 -11.56 -2.44 -13.93
N MET A 66 -10.76 -3.20 -13.17
CA MET A 66 -11.23 -3.98 -12.03
C MET A 66 -11.89 -3.11 -10.96
N VAL A 67 -11.26 -2.00 -10.60
CA VAL A 67 -11.78 -1.07 -9.57
C VAL A 67 -13.08 -0.43 -10.05
N ARG A 68 -13.18 0.01 -11.31
CA ARG A 68 -14.44 0.53 -11.90
C ARG A 68 -15.57 -0.48 -11.82
N HIS A 69 -15.29 -1.73 -12.17
CA HIS A 69 -16.27 -2.80 -12.05
C HIS A 69 -16.75 -3.01 -10.61
N LYS A 70 -15.82 -3.00 -9.65
CA LYS A 70 -16.15 -3.09 -8.21
C LYS A 70 -16.98 -1.88 -7.75
N ILE A 71 -16.62 -0.66 -8.14
CA ILE A 71 -17.36 0.56 -7.79
C ILE A 71 -18.81 0.42 -8.23
N SER A 72 -19.07 0.07 -9.50
CA SER A 72 -20.42 -0.13 -10.02
C SER A 72 -21.15 -1.27 -9.31
N ARG A 73 -20.47 -2.40 -9.09
CA ARG A 73 -21.10 -3.56 -8.43
C ARG A 73 -21.54 -3.29 -6.99
N TYR A 74 -20.79 -2.45 -6.24
CA TYR A 74 -21.06 -2.17 -4.84
C TYR A 74 -21.75 -0.83 -4.58
N GLY A 75 -22.12 -0.09 -5.63
CA GLY A 75 -22.87 1.17 -5.53
C GLY A 75 -22.06 2.30 -4.88
N ASN A 76 -20.75 2.40 -5.19
CA ASN A 76 -19.86 3.40 -4.61
C ASN A 76 -19.51 4.56 -5.57
N GLU A 77 -20.27 4.75 -6.66
CA GLU A 77 -20.01 5.77 -7.67
C GLU A 77 -20.00 7.21 -7.13
N SER A 78 -20.73 7.45 -6.07
CA SER A 78 -20.78 8.77 -5.43
C SER A 78 -19.59 9.06 -4.50
N ARG A 79 -18.79 8.03 -4.16
CA ARG A 79 -17.71 8.18 -3.18
C ARG A 79 -16.33 7.87 -3.73
N ILE A 80 -16.21 6.98 -4.71
CA ILE A 80 -14.92 6.56 -5.24
C ILE A 80 -14.88 6.89 -6.74
N ASN A 81 -13.89 7.69 -7.12
CA ASN A 81 -13.51 7.91 -8.50
C ASN A 81 -12.15 7.24 -8.76
N VAL A 82 -12.01 6.46 -9.83
CA VAL A 82 -10.74 5.83 -10.19
C VAL A 82 -10.29 6.26 -11.57
N GLN A 83 -9.01 6.64 -11.68
CA GLN A 83 -8.40 7.00 -12.95
C GLN A 83 -7.01 6.40 -13.11
N GLN A 84 -6.60 6.23 -14.37
CA GLN A 84 -5.27 5.79 -14.70
C GLN A 84 -4.29 6.96 -14.64
N GLY A 85 -3.10 6.74 -14.06
CA GLY A 85 -2.06 7.76 -13.99
C GLY A 85 -0.79 7.28 -13.31
N SER A 86 0.20 8.18 -13.24
CA SER A 86 1.47 7.94 -12.54
C SER A 86 1.51 8.76 -11.26
N VAL A 87 2.04 8.15 -10.19
CA VAL A 87 2.27 8.84 -8.91
C VAL A 87 3.35 9.93 -9.00
N THR A 88 4.18 9.91 -10.06
CA THR A 88 5.17 10.95 -10.32
C THR A 88 4.65 12.11 -11.20
N ARG A 89 3.39 12.01 -11.62
CA ARG A 89 2.70 13.05 -12.36
C ARG A 89 1.20 12.91 -12.11
N LEU A 90 0.78 13.35 -10.95
CA LEU A 90 -0.62 13.26 -10.52
C LEU A 90 -1.51 14.20 -11.36
N PRO A 91 -2.60 13.70 -11.97
CA PRO A 91 -3.48 14.49 -12.83
C PRO A 91 -4.48 15.33 -12.00
N PHE A 92 -3.98 15.99 -10.97
CA PHE A 92 -4.77 16.82 -10.06
C PHE A 92 -4.08 18.19 -9.88
N ASP A 93 -4.89 19.20 -9.59
CA ASP A 93 -4.40 20.53 -9.25
C ASP A 93 -3.70 20.56 -7.89
N ASP A 94 -2.97 21.62 -7.60
CA ASP A 94 -2.28 21.83 -6.34
C ASP A 94 -3.28 21.98 -5.19
N ALA A 95 -2.95 21.44 -4.03
CA ALA A 95 -3.68 21.65 -2.78
C ALA A 95 -5.19 21.32 -2.86
N VAL A 96 -5.57 20.22 -3.52
CA VAL A 96 -6.98 19.82 -3.65
C VAL A 96 -7.41 18.73 -2.67
N PHE A 97 -6.47 17.98 -2.09
CA PHE A 97 -6.78 16.87 -1.19
C PHE A 97 -6.64 17.26 0.27
N ASP A 98 -7.59 16.78 1.07
CA ASP A 98 -7.60 16.92 2.53
C ASP A 98 -6.71 15.87 3.21
N GLY A 99 -6.31 14.81 2.48
CA GLY A 99 -5.38 13.79 2.93
C GLY A 99 -4.99 12.83 1.82
N ALA A 100 -3.92 12.04 2.03
CA ALA A 100 -3.50 11.00 1.09
C ALA A 100 -3.01 9.74 1.79
N VAL A 101 -3.20 8.61 1.12
CA VAL A 101 -2.57 7.33 1.45
C VAL A 101 -1.76 6.83 0.26
N CYS A 102 -0.60 6.21 0.54
CA CYS A 102 0.30 5.66 -0.48
C CYS A 102 0.96 4.39 0.06
N GLY A 103 0.38 3.23 -0.23
CA GLY A 103 0.77 1.96 0.38
C GLY A 103 1.50 1.02 -0.56
N GLU A 104 2.82 0.83 -0.41
CA GLU A 104 3.64 -0.06 -1.24
C GLU A 104 3.57 0.31 -2.73
N VAL A 105 3.94 1.53 -3.04
CA VAL A 105 3.92 2.10 -4.39
C VAL A 105 5.27 2.71 -4.76
N ILE A 106 5.86 3.46 -3.84
CA ILE A 106 7.07 4.28 -4.09
C ILE A 106 8.25 3.41 -4.50
N GLU A 107 8.35 2.20 -3.96
CA GLU A 107 9.37 1.19 -4.28
C GLU A 107 9.31 0.66 -5.71
N HIS A 108 8.22 0.89 -6.44
CA HIS A 108 8.07 0.50 -7.84
C HIS A 108 8.49 1.59 -8.82
N VAL A 109 8.67 2.83 -8.34
CA VAL A 109 8.94 3.98 -9.20
C VAL A 109 10.41 4.00 -9.62
N LYS A 110 10.66 3.82 -10.91
CA LYS A 110 12.01 3.82 -11.45
C LYS A 110 12.62 5.23 -11.43
N PRO A 111 13.95 5.36 -11.24
CA PRO A 111 14.62 6.67 -11.29
C PRO A 111 14.36 7.46 -12.57
N GLY A 112 14.28 6.76 -13.74
CA GLY A 112 13.99 7.38 -15.04
C GLY A 112 12.57 7.93 -15.17
N ASP A 113 11.64 7.50 -14.31
CA ASP A 113 10.23 7.93 -14.28
C ASP A 113 9.98 8.97 -13.17
N GLY A 114 11.00 9.64 -12.66
CA GLY A 114 10.93 10.62 -11.58
C GLY A 114 11.32 10.08 -10.21
N GLY A 115 11.37 8.77 -10.05
CA GLY A 115 11.78 8.09 -8.82
C GLY A 115 10.88 8.38 -7.61
N ASP A 116 11.38 7.97 -6.46
CA ASP A 116 10.74 8.18 -5.15
C ASP A 116 10.60 9.68 -4.81
N VAL A 117 11.61 10.48 -5.14
CA VAL A 117 11.60 11.93 -4.91
C VAL A 117 10.45 12.59 -5.68
N GLY A 118 10.28 12.25 -6.96
CA GLY A 118 9.21 12.79 -7.79
C GLY A 118 7.82 12.40 -7.29
N ALA A 119 7.65 11.13 -6.89
CA ALA A 119 6.39 10.65 -6.34
C ALA A 119 6.00 11.39 -5.04
N ILE A 120 6.94 11.56 -4.12
CA ILE A 120 6.68 12.24 -2.84
C ILE A 120 6.46 13.75 -3.05
N ALA A 121 7.17 14.38 -4.00
CA ALA A 121 6.96 15.77 -4.36
C ALA A 121 5.55 16.01 -4.93
N GLU A 122 5.04 15.09 -5.76
CA GLU A 122 3.67 15.16 -6.28
C GLU A 122 2.62 14.99 -5.17
N LEU A 123 2.84 14.05 -4.22
CA LEU A 123 1.99 13.95 -3.03
C LEU A 123 1.96 15.27 -2.25
N ALA A 124 3.12 15.92 -2.06
CA ALA A 124 3.19 17.23 -1.39
C ALA A 124 2.46 18.31 -2.18
N ARG A 125 2.55 18.32 -3.50
CA ARG A 125 1.91 19.32 -4.35
C ARG A 125 0.38 19.27 -4.27
N VAL A 126 -0.20 18.08 -4.36
CA VAL A 126 -1.66 17.92 -4.42
C VAL A 126 -2.36 18.01 -3.07
N LEU A 127 -1.61 17.86 -1.97
CA LEU A 127 -2.14 17.98 -0.61
C LEU A 127 -2.25 19.43 -0.17
N LYS A 128 -3.32 19.77 0.54
CA LYS A 128 -3.49 21.07 1.21
C LYS A 128 -2.43 21.22 2.32
N PRO A 129 -2.01 22.46 2.64
CA PRO A 129 -1.23 22.71 3.86
C PRO A 129 -1.96 22.13 5.09
N GLY A 130 -1.25 21.46 5.96
CA GLY A 130 -1.81 20.78 7.13
C GLY A 130 -2.43 19.41 6.86
N ALA A 131 -2.56 18.99 5.60
CA ALA A 131 -3.16 17.70 5.26
C ALA A 131 -2.27 16.50 5.64
N PRO A 132 -2.85 15.43 6.22
CA PRO A 132 -2.11 14.21 6.54
C PRO A 132 -1.79 13.37 5.31
N CYS A 133 -0.61 12.72 5.35
CA CYS A 133 -0.20 11.69 4.42
C CYS A 133 0.28 10.47 5.20
N VAL A 134 -0.24 9.28 4.86
CA VAL A 134 0.26 8.03 5.41
C VAL A 134 0.79 7.16 4.27
N ALA A 135 2.06 6.75 4.38
CA ALA A 135 2.71 5.98 3.35
C ALA A 135 3.47 4.77 3.92
N SER A 136 3.57 3.70 3.13
CA SER A 136 4.36 2.53 3.48
C SER A 136 5.21 2.04 2.33
N VAL A 137 6.37 1.46 2.67
CA VAL A 137 7.31 0.83 1.74
C VAL A 137 8.00 -0.37 2.40
N PRO A 138 8.58 -1.31 1.64
CA PRO A 138 9.39 -2.39 2.19
C PRO A 138 10.66 -1.85 2.84
N LEU A 139 10.98 -2.43 4.00
CA LEU A 139 12.12 -2.02 4.85
C LEU A 139 13.37 -2.84 4.53
N ASN A 140 14.53 -2.17 4.60
CA ASN A 140 15.88 -2.73 4.65
C ASN A 140 16.32 -3.47 3.39
N GLN A 141 17.20 -2.84 2.62
CA GLN A 141 17.75 -3.38 1.37
C GLN A 141 18.43 -4.76 1.55
N LYS A 142 18.95 -5.06 2.75
CA LYS A 142 19.54 -6.38 3.04
C LYS A 142 18.52 -7.52 3.12
N LEU A 143 17.23 -7.20 3.17
CA LEU A 143 16.12 -8.17 3.15
C LEU A 143 15.57 -8.40 1.73
N TRP A 144 16.23 -7.86 0.71
CA TRP A 144 15.88 -8.10 -0.69
C TRP A 144 15.84 -9.60 -0.99
N ASP A 145 14.76 -10.06 -1.60
CA ASP A 145 14.57 -11.46 -1.95
C ASP A 145 13.78 -11.63 -3.27
N ASP A 146 13.50 -12.88 -3.64
CA ASP A 146 12.76 -13.21 -4.86
C ASP A 146 11.38 -12.56 -4.93
N ALA A 147 10.78 -12.25 -3.79
CA ALA A 147 9.47 -11.59 -3.73
C ALA A 147 9.54 -10.14 -4.21
N ASP A 148 10.63 -9.43 -3.94
CA ASP A 148 10.82 -8.06 -4.44
C ASP A 148 10.95 -8.04 -5.96
N ALA A 149 11.80 -8.90 -6.48
CA ALA A 149 12.00 -9.03 -7.93
C ALA A 149 10.70 -9.43 -8.64
N TRP A 150 9.96 -10.38 -8.05
CA TRP A 150 8.68 -10.83 -8.58
C TRP A 150 7.59 -9.73 -8.51
N ALA A 151 7.57 -8.93 -7.44
CA ALA A 151 6.67 -7.80 -7.30
C ALA A 151 7.05 -6.61 -8.20
N GLY A 152 8.28 -6.59 -8.74
CA GLY A 152 8.79 -5.47 -9.56
C GLY A 152 9.27 -4.28 -8.73
N HIS A 153 9.70 -4.54 -7.48
CA HIS A 153 10.36 -3.51 -6.67
C HIS A 153 11.68 -3.08 -7.34
N VAL A 154 12.08 -1.84 -7.14
CA VAL A 154 13.39 -1.33 -7.55
C VAL A 154 14.27 -1.04 -6.35
N LYS A 155 13.69 -0.91 -5.16
CA LYS A 155 14.38 -0.51 -3.94
C LYS A 155 13.62 -0.95 -2.69
N ARG A 156 14.34 -1.15 -1.57
CA ARG A 156 13.83 -1.14 -0.21
C ARG A 156 14.45 0.02 0.56
N TYR A 157 13.80 0.50 1.58
CA TYR A 157 14.15 1.74 2.27
C TYR A 157 14.70 1.50 3.67
N GLY A 158 15.63 2.36 4.10
CA GLY A 158 15.93 2.55 5.50
C GLY A 158 14.81 3.36 6.19
N ARG A 159 14.63 3.16 7.51
CA ARG A 159 13.62 3.89 8.28
C ARG A 159 13.80 5.41 8.20
N GLU A 160 15.00 5.91 8.50
CA GLU A 160 15.29 7.34 8.45
C GLU A 160 15.40 7.86 7.02
N GLU A 161 15.96 7.08 6.12
CA GLU A 161 15.99 7.41 4.69
C GLU A 161 14.59 7.73 4.15
N PHE A 162 13.60 6.89 4.47
CA PHE A 162 12.22 7.10 4.03
C PHE A 162 11.61 8.37 4.65
N ALA A 163 11.86 8.60 5.93
CA ALA A 163 11.41 9.82 6.61
C ALA A 163 12.08 11.08 6.04
N ASP A 164 13.37 11.01 5.69
CA ASP A 164 14.11 12.14 5.13
C ASP A 164 13.60 12.54 3.74
N LEU A 165 13.19 11.58 2.90
CA LEU A 165 12.55 11.87 1.61
C LEU A 165 11.27 12.72 1.81
N PHE A 166 10.43 12.39 2.79
CA PHE A 166 9.24 13.17 3.10
C PHE A 166 9.59 14.55 3.68
N ARG A 167 10.58 14.64 4.59
CA ARG A 167 11.04 15.94 5.13
C ARG A 167 11.51 16.88 4.04
N GLN A 168 12.30 16.37 3.08
CA GLN A 168 12.81 17.11 1.92
C GLN A 168 11.69 17.60 1.00
N ALA A 169 10.61 16.84 0.87
CA ALA A 169 9.43 17.22 0.09
C ALA A 169 8.46 18.16 0.84
N GLY A 170 8.81 18.61 2.04
CA GLY A 170 7.99 19.59 2.77
C GLY A 170 6.94 18.97 3.71
N PHE A 171 7.21 17.78 4.25
CA PHE A 171 6.36 17.17 5.28
C PHE A 171 6.98 17.25 6.67
N ASP A 172 6.14 17.39 7.68
CA ASP A 172 6.47 17.20 9.09
C ASP A 172 6.11 15.76 9.51
N ILE A 173 7.10 14.98 9.97
CA ILE A 173 6.92 13.58 10.32
C ILE A 173 6.29 13.45 11.69
N GLN A 174 5.10 12.87 11.76
CA GLN A 174 4.35 12.63 12.99
C GLN A 174 4.75 11.30 13.65
N SER A 175 4.91 10.26 12.85
CA SER A 175 5.36 8.97 13.35
C SER A 175 6.01 8.13 12.26
N VAL A 176 6.99 7.30 12.66
CA VAL A 176 7.58 6.25 11.82
C VAL A 176 7.55 4.95 12.59
N ARG A 177 6.90 3.94 12.03
CA ARG A 177 6.73 2.62 12.63
C ARG A 177 7.24 1.54 11.69
N VAL A 178 7.87 0.53 12.27
CA VAL A 178 8.26 -0.69 11.56
C VAL A 178 7.18 -1.74 11.78
N TRP A 179 6.88 -2.55 10.79
CA TRP A 179 5.91 -3.63 10.89
C TRP A 179 6.49 -4.95 10.33
N GLY A 180 5.88 -6.08 10.72
CA GLY A 180 6.24 -7.38 10.19
C GLY A 180 7.40 -8.07 10.92
N PHE A 181 7.59 -7.84 12.24
CA PHE A 181 8.50 -8.57 13.13
C PHE A 181 7.85 -8.79 14.49
N PRO A 182 7.93 -10.01 15.05
CA PRO A 182 8.58 -11.22 14.51
C PRO A 182 7.69 -12.04 13.58
N LEU A 183 6.35 -11.99 13.73
CA LEU A 183 5.43 -12.90 13.06
C LEU A 183 5.38 -12.70 11.54
N GLY A 184 5.46 -11.46 11.07
CA GLY A 184 5.52 -11.16 9.64
C GLY A 184 6.74 -11.76 8.96
N ARG A 185 7.90 -11.77 9.63
CA ARG A 185 9.11 -12.43 9.13
C ARG A 185 8.95 -13.95 9.11
N ILE A 186 8.39 -14.54 10.16
CA ILE A 186 8.11 -15.98 10.24
C ILE A 186 7.14 -16.38 9.11
N TYR A 187 6.03 -15.65 8.95
CA TYR A 187 5.07 -15.87 7.88
C TYR A 187 5.74 -15.84 6.49
N HIS A 188 6.55 -14.82 6.25
CA HIS A 188 7.25 -14.69 4.98
C HIS A 188 8.22 -15.85 4.72
N SER A 189 9.06 -16.20 5.70
CA SER A 189 10.09 -17.21 5.54
C SER A 189 9.53 -18.63 5.46
N VAL A 190 8.46 -18.92 6.20
CA VAL A 190 7.93 -20.29 6.34
C VAL A 190 6.78 -20.55 5.35
N LEU A 191 5.95 -19.57 5.05
CA LEU A 191 4.76 -19.75 4.22
C LEU A 191 4.87 -19.07 2.87
N PHE A 192 5.05 -17.75 2.83
CA PHE A 192 4.98 -16.97 1.59
C PHE A 192 6.15 -17.22 0.65
N GLY A 193 7.38 -17.17 1.13
CA GLY A 193 8.58 -17.39 0.30
C GLY A 193 8.64 -18.79 -0.33
N PRO A 194 8.43 -19.88 0.43
CA PRO A 194 8.32 -21.21 -0.15
C PRO A 194 7.17 -21.34 -1.16
N TRP A 195 6.01 -20.75 -0.87
CA TRP A 195 4.89 -20.72 -1.81
C TRP A 195 5.26 -19.97 -3.10
N LEU A 196 5.88 -18.81 -2.99
CA LEU A 196 6.29 -18.01 -4.13
C LEU A 196 7.29 -18.77 -5.02
N ARG A 197 8.35 -19.36 -4.44
CA ARG A 197 9.32 -20.16 -5.21
C ARG A 197 8.70 -21.33 -5.97
N ARG A 198 7.64 -21.94 -5.43
CA ARG A 198 6.91 -23.03 -6.08
C ARG A 198 5.96 -22.56 -7.18
N THR A 199 5.55 -21.31 -7.16
CA THR A 199 4.49 -20.78 -8.03
C THR A 199 4.93 -19.63 -8.93
N ALA A 200 6.17 -19.14 -8.80
CA ALA A 200 6.67 -17.99 -9.56
C ALA A 200 6.61 -18.20 -11.08
N SER A 201 6.86 -19.44 -11.55
CA SER A 201 6.82 -19.82 -12.97
C SER A 201 5.41 -20.17 -13.48
N MET A 202 4.41 -20.20 -12.62
CA MET A 202 3.03 -20.58 -12.98
C MET A 202 2.27 -19.37 -13.56
N THR A 203 1.33 -19.63 -14.47
CA THR A 203 0.37 -18.61 -14.91
C THR A 203 -0.60 -18.24 -13.79
N PRO A 204 -1.28 -17.08 -13.86
CA PRO A 204 -2.30 -16.71 -12.89
C PRO A 204 -3.38 -17.78 -12.71
N GLU A 205 -3.88 -18.36 -13.80
CA GLU A 205 -4.92 -19.41 -13.78
C GLU A 205 -4.44 -20.69 -13.07
N GLN A 206 -3.19 -21.10 -13.33
CA GLN A 206 -2.59 -22.25 -12.66
C GLN A 206 -2.45 -22.02 -11.16
N ARG A 207 -2.08 -20.81 -10.72
CA ARG A 207 -2.00 -20.44 -9.29
C ARG A 207 -3.38 -20.47 -8.66
N GLU A 208 -4.40 -19.93 -9.34
CA GLU A 208 -5.77 -19.88 -8.82
C GLU A 208 -6.38 -21.25 -8.56
N GLY A 209 -6.06 -22.22 -9.40
CA GLY A 209 -6.54 -23.61 -9.26
C GLY A 209 -6.02 -24.38 -8.05
N ARG A 210 -4.96 -23.90 -7.39
CA ARG A 210 -4.30 -24.62 -6.28
C ARG A 210 -5.10 -24.58 -4.99
N ARG A 211 -5.01 -25.65 -4.19
CA ARG A 211 -5.66 -25.75 -2.87
C ARG A 211 -5.09 -24.77 -1.85
N ASP A 212 -3.77 -24.55 -1.86
CA ASP A 212 -3.08 -23.61 -0.98
C ASP A 212 -3.50 -22.15 -1.26
N THR A 213 -3.67 -21.79 -2.52
CA THR A 213 -4.22 -20.48 -2.92
C THR A 213 -5.67 -20.32 -2.48
N ARG A 214 -6.48 -21.37 -2.58
CA ARG A 214 -7.88 -21.36 -2.09
C ARG A 214 -7.94 -21.17 -0.57
N ALA A 215 -7.06 -21.80 0.20
CA ALA A 215 -6.95 -21.58 1.64
C ALA A 215 -6.55 -20.13 1.97
N ALA A 216 -5.62 -19.56 1.20
CA ALA A 216 -5.21 -18.15 1.33
C ALA A 216 -6.31 -17.13 0.97
N ARG A 217 -7.39 -17.58 0.33
CA ARG A 217 -8.59 -16.76 0.03
C ARG A 217 -9.70 -16.89 1.09
N ASN A 218 -9.56 -17.81 2.05
CA ASN A 218 -10.56 -17.96 3.10
C ASN A 218 -10.53 -16.73 4.02
N PRO A 219 -11.61 -15.91 4.07
CA PRO A 219 -11.60 -14.63 4.78
C PRO A 219 -11.44 -14.81 6.30
N VAL A 220 -11.91 -15.92 6.85
CA VAL A 220 -11.77 -16.22 8.28
C VAL A 220 -10.31 -16.53 8.61
N LEU A 221 -9.65 -17.39 7.82
CA LEU A 221 -8.24 -17.72 8.01
C LEU A 221 -7.34 -16.50 7.81
N VAL A 222 -7.57 -15.75 6.73
CA VAL A 222 -6.84 -14.51 6.43
C VAL A 222 -7.02 -13.49 7.55
N GLY A 223 -8.26 -13.33 8.04
CA GLY A 223 -8.58 -12.44 9.15
C GLY A 223 -7.92 -12.85 10.46
N ALA A 224 -7.89 -14.15 10.78
CA ALA A 224 -7.25 -14.68 11.99
C ALA A 224 -5.72 -14.46 11.95
N VAL A 225 -5.06 -14.78 10.84
CA VAL A 225 -3.61 -14.57 10.68
C VAL A 225 -3.29 -13.07 10.70
N ALA A 226 -4.07 -12.23 10.00
CA ALA A 226 -3.89 -10.77 10.05
C ALA A 226 -4.10 -10.22 11.47
N GLY A 227 -5.02 -10.82 12.24
CA GLY A 227 -5.23 -10.51 13.66
C GLY A 227 -4.01 -10.87 14.52
N ALA A 228 -3.44 -12.04 14.30
CA ALA A 228 -2.22 -12.47 15.00
C ALA A 228 -1.02 -11.56 14.71
N LEU A 229 -0.88 -11.08 13.46
CA LEU A 229 0.18 -10.14 13.06
C LEU A 229 0.15 -8.81 13.84
N ARG A 230 -0.96 -8.47 14.52
CA ARG A 230 -1.01 -7.30 15.42
C ARG A 230 -0.01 -7.40 16.58
N PHE A 231 0.40 -8.61 16.95
CA PHE A 231 1.46 -8.80 17.93
C PHE A 231 2.77 -8.09 17.52
N ASP A 232 3.02 -7.98 16.23
CA ASP A 232 4.20 -7.30 15.69
C ASP A 232 4.22 -5.79 16.01
N GLU A 233 3.07 -5.20 16.35
CA GLU A 233 2.98 -3.78 16.71
C GLU A 233 3.70 -3.45 18.03
N LEU A 234 3.87 -4.43 18.91
CA LEU A 234 4.68 -4.28 20.13
C LEU A 234 6.16 -3.99 19.82
N PHE A 235 6.60 -4.38 18.64
CA PHE A 235 7.97 -4.25 18.14
C PHE A 235 8.12 -3.13 17.10
N ALA A 236 7.13 -2.25 16.94
CA ALA A 236 7.09 -1.22 15.89
C ALA A 236 8.23 -0.19 15.94
N ARG A 237 8.98 -0.13 17.05
CA ARG A 237 10.18 0.72 17.20
C ARG A 237 11.47 0.00 16.81
N TRP A 238 11.46 -1.32 16.65
CA TRP A 238 12.63 -2.12 16.35
C TRP A 238 12.92 -2.15 14.85
N PRO A 239 14.19 -2.15 14.42
CA PRO A 239 14.55 -2.04 12.99
C PRO A 239 14.44 -3.34 12.20
N TRP A 240 13.86 -4.39 12.78
CA TRP A 240 13.91 -5.76 12.24
C TRP A 240 12.67 -6.19 11.47
N GLY A 241 11.77 -5.28 11.16
CA GLY A 241 10.55 -5.57 10.40
C GLY A 241 10.78 -5.80 8.91
N ARG A 242 9.69 -6.00 8.21
CA ARG A 242 9.68 -6.17 6.74
C ARG A 242 9.30 -4.89 6.00
N GLY A 243 8.58 -4.00 6.64
CA GLY A 243 8.19 -2.73 6.07
C GLY A 243 8.23 -1.60 7.07
N VAL A 244 8.24 -0.41 6.56
CA VAL A 244 8.12 0.85 7.31
C VAL A 244 6.86 1.57 6.87
N ILE A 245 6.20 2.18 7.83
CA ILE A 245 5.04 3.05 7.59
C ILE A 245 5.28 4.36 8.33
N LEU A 246 4.98 5.46 7.68
CA LEU A 246 5.04 6.78 8.28
C LEU A 246 3.69 7.48 8.18
N ALA A 247 3.42 8.34 9.17
CA ALA A 247 2.41 9.37 9.10
C ALA A 247 3.10 10.73 9.14
N ALA A 248 2.70 11.62 8.25
CA ALA A 248 3.28 12.94 8.10
C ALA A 248 2.19 13.97 7.79
N THR A 249 2.49 15.23 8.00
CA THR A 249 1.60 16.36 7.68
C THR A 249 2.30 17.30 6.73
N ARG A 250 1.62 17.72 5.66
CA ARG A 250 2.16 18.70 4.72
C ARG A 250 2.33 20.06 5.39
N ARG A 251 3.49 20.66 5.25
CA ARG A 251 3.75 22.05 5.71
C ARG A 251 2.96 23.08 4.95
#